data_fae54b0c0f1578dffe0e022d05ef4c5c
#
_entry.id   fae54b0c0f1578dffe0e022d05ef4c5c
#
_cell.length_a   1.000
_cell.length_b   1.000
_cell.length_c   1.000
_cell.angle_alpha   90.00
_cell.angle_beta   90.00
_cell.angle_gamma   90.00
#
_symmetry.space_group_name_H-M   'P 1'
#
loop_
_entity.id
_entity.type
_entity.pdbx_description
1 polymer ?
#
loop_
_entity_poly.entity_id
_entity_poly.type
_entity_poly.pdbx_seq_one_letter_code
_entity_poly.pdbx_strand_id
1 'polypeptide(L)'
;MGLVRFAYKMLLRKRKESLAYGLMLFFLVITTVILSDVVNNPSIRHGEAYMGDFLITFIIFIVICFSSVMLYFANDAFLQLKSEELLIMGMSGQSFLAITSYLWLQIMMLLIAFLPLGLCTGYFMAVGINKVMFILMHIHASPFFQPLHCFLYTGLFFLVLIPVILLIDAGFVYRHNIADLLHEDHIRNDSNVVMLHLPSSAYIIIALLAIVMFLTVPVDIDRYAMPCMVGAIGSAGMLVKTIPHFLKKQTSLHLIDNKIALVSMSFLSEVLKKAKHIITIYCIATIMMIHMIMTLKDDPVESLVAAHAYIITSLLLSVSMMYLYRSMILKRKMAIINLYKVGYMLDQFKKIIKQEVMSFFGLLIALPGLYIIIMLLVLLMNHTISLSFVMIVMVINILPPVIMALMTWRYYRQSIIVELEEGVKDE
;
A
#
# COMPACT_ATOMS: atom_id res chain seq x y z
N MET A 1 13.38 -25.60 -25.72
CA MET A 1 13.78 -25.18 -24.35
C MET A 1 12.55 -25.36 -23.48
N GLY A 2 12.62 -26.06 -22.34
CA GLY A 2 11.43 -26.27 -21.51
C GLY A 2 10.91 -24.97 -20.90
N LEU A 3 9.58 -24.85 -20.73
CA LEU A 3 8.89 -23.65 -20.22
C LEU A 3 9.50 -23.17 -18.87
N VAL A 4 9.85 -24.09 -17.98
CA VAL A 4 10.47 -23.82 -16.67
C VAL A 4 11.82 -23.10 -16.83
N ARG A 5 12.68 -23.57 -17.73
CA ARG A 5 14.01 -22.97 -17.98
C ARG A 5 13.87 -21.60 -18.63
N PHE A 6 12.86 -21.40 -19.47
CA PHE A 6 12.56 -20.11 -20.07
C PHE A 6 12.08 -19.12 -19.01
N ALA A 7 11.10 -19.51 -18.16
CA ALA A 7 10.58 -18.68 -17.08
C ALA A 7 11.69 -18.23 -16.12
N TYR A 8 12.58 -19.15 -15.72
CA TYR A 8 13.72 -18.85 -14.84
C TYR A 8 14.70 -17.84 -15.47
N LYS A 9 15.06 -18.03 -16.76
CA LYS A 9 15.96 -17.10 -17.45
C LYS A 9 15.35 -15.70 -17.57
N MET A 10 14.05 -15.59 -17.82
CA MET A 10 13.36 -14.30 -17.92
C MET A 10 13.27 -13.60 -16.56
N LEU A 11 13.05 -14.33 -15.46
CA LEU A 11 13.15 -13.80 -14.11
C LEU A 11 14.53 -13.21 -13.82
N LEU A 12 15.59 -13.91 -14.23
CA LEU A 12 16.96 -13.42 -14.04
C LEU A 12 17.30 -12.23 -14.95
N ARG A 13 16.75 -12.17 -16.17
CA ARG A 13 16.97 -11.07 -17.10
C ARG A 13 16.35 -9.75 -16.57
N LYS A 14 15.13 -9.81 -16.03
CA LYS A 14 14.43 -8.68 -15.43
C LYS A 14 14.50 -8.73 -13.89
N ARG A 15 15.73 -8.87 -13.33
CA ARG A 15 15.95 -9.04 -11.89
C ARG A 15 15.31 -7.95 -11.04
N LYS A 16 15.42 -6.68 -11.46
CA LYS A 16 14.92 -5.53 -10.69
C LYS A 16 13.41 -5.60 -10.48
N GLU A 17 12.66 -6.01 -11.49
CA GLU A 17 11.21 -6.13 -11.44
C GLU A 17 10.77 -7.34 -10.61
N SER A 18 11.40 -8.49 -10.85
CA SER A 18 11.13 -9.74 -10.13
C SER A 18 11.48 -9.64 -8.64
N LEU A 19 12.61 -8.99 -8.30
CA LEU A 19 13.00 -8.73 -6.92
C LEU A 19 12.01 -7.81 -6.20
N ALA A 20 11.45 -6.81 -6.89
CA ALA A 20 10.47 -5.93 -6.27
C ALA A 20 9.21 -6.68 -5.85
N TYR A 21 8.66 -7.52 -6.74
CA TYR A 21 7.52 -8.36 -6.42
C TYR A 21 7.86 -9.39 -5.33
N GLY A 22 9.04 -10.01 -5.40
CA GLY A 22 9.53 -10.93 -4.37
C GLY A 22 9.70 -10.27 -3.00
N LEU A 23 10.23 -9.04 -2.94
CA LEU A 23 10.32 -8.27 -1.70
C LEU A 23 8.94 -7.98 -1.11
N MET A 24 7.95 -7.74 -1.95
CA MET A 24 6.59 -7.50 -1.50
C MET A 24 5.97 -8.77 -0.89
N LEU A 25 6.15 -9.93 -1.54
CA LEU A 25 5.79 -11.22 -0.96
C LEU A 25 6.51 -11.47 0.37
N PHE A 26 7.79 -11.14 0.44
CA PHE A 26 8.60 -11.25 1.65
C PHE A 26 8.02 -10.42 2.82
N PHE A 27 7.71 -9.14 2.58
CA PHE A 27 7.07 -8.30 3.59
C PHE A 27 5.69 -8.83 4.00
N LEU A 28 4.91 -9.34 3.05
CA LEU A 28 3.61 -9.94 3.34
C LEU A 28 3.74 -11.17 4.24
N VAL A 29 4.72 -12.04 3.98
CA VAL A 29 4.99 -13.20 4.85
C VAL A 29 5.40 -12.77 6.25
N ILE A 30 6.32 -11.82 6.38
CA ILE A 30 6.76 -11.30 7.69
C ILE A 30 5.56 -10.79 8.49
N THR A 31 4.73 -9.95 7.87
CA THR A 31 3.60 -9.33 8.55
C THR A 31 2.53 -10.35 8.96
N THR A 32 2.28 -11.38 8.14
CA THR A 32 1.35 -12.45 8.50
C THR A 32 1.88 -13.33 9.62
N VAL A 33 3.19 -13.62 9.67
CA VAL A 33 3.81 -14.35 10.79
C VAL A 33 3.67 -13.57 12.10
N ILE A 34 4.03 -12.28 12.08
CA ILE A 34 3.95 -11.41 13.27
C ILE A 34 2.51 -11.33 13.78
N LEU A 35 1.55 -11.08 12.88
CA LEU A 35 0.15 -10.99 13.26
C LEU A 35 -0.37 -12.32 13.82
N SER A 36 -0.04 -13.43 13.17
CA SER A 36 -0.43 -14.77 13.62
C SER A 36 0.14 -15.10 14.98
N ASP A 37 1.38 -14.69 15.27
CA ASP A 37 2.02 -14.90 16.57
C ASP A 37 1.36 -14.04 17.64
N VAL A 38 1.22 -12.74 17.45
CA VAL A 38 0.61 -11.82 18.42
C VAL A 38 -0.79 -12.25 18.81
N VAL A 39 -1.57 -12.77 17.86
CA VAL A 39 -2.96 -13.19 18.09
C VAL A 39 -3.07 -14.57 18.75
N ASN A 40 -2.21 -15.50 18.40
CA ASN A 40 -2.34 -16.90 18.81
C ASN A 40 -1.36 -17.31 19.93
N ASN A 41 -0.54 -16.39 20.43
CA ASN A 41 0.41 -16.70 21.48
C ASN A 41 -0.31 -16.84 22.84
N PRO A 42 -0.29 -18.05 23.45
CA PRO A 42 -1.01 -18.29 24.70
C PRO A 42 -0.47 -17.43 25.86
N SER A 43 0.79 -17.02 25.81
CA SER A 43 1.38 -16.14 26.84
C SER A 43 0.80 -14.72 26.83
N ILE A 44 0.29 -14.25 25.70
CA ILE A 44 -0.38 -12.96 25.56
C ILE A 44 -1.85 -13.07 25.93
N ARG A 45 -2.47 -14.21 25.66
CA ARG A 45 -3.92 -14.40 25.67
C ARG A 45 -4.52 -14.83 27.03
N HIS A 46 -3.75 -14.95 28.09
CA HIS A 46 -4.19 -15.24 29.47
C HIS A 46 -5.45 -16.15 29.67
N GLY A 47 -5.73 -17.08 28.77
CA GLY A 47 -6.64 -18.23 28.99
C GLY A 47 -8.14 -17.95 29.13
N GLU A 48 -8.61 -16.72 29.14
CA GLU A 48 -10.03 -16.41 29.24
C GLU A 48 -10.65 -16.01 27.90
N ALA A 49 -11.76 -16.68 27.54
CA ALA A 49 -12.55 -16.36 26.35
C ALA A 49 -13.34 -15.07 26.64
N TYR A 50 -12.79 -13.92 26.26
CA TYR A 50 -13.42 -12.62 26.42
C TYR A 50 -14.32 -12.25 25.25
N MET A 51 -15.23 -11.33 25.52
CA MET A 51 -16.02 -10.64 24.49
C MET A 51 -15.13 -9.96 23.43
N GLY A 52 -13.85 -9.68 23.76
CA GLY A 52 -12.78 -9.20 22.88
C GLY A 52 -12.36 -10.15 21.76
N ASP A 53 -12.63 -11.44 21.86
CA ASP A 53 -12.32 -12.41 20.80
C ASP A 53 -12.99 -12.05 19.47
N PHE A 54 -14.17 -11.46 19.49
CA PHE A 54 -14.84 -10.99 18.28
C PHE A 54 -14.12 -9.79 17.66
N LEU A 55 -13.73 -8.81 18.46
CA LEU A 55 -13.02 -7.60 17.98
C LEU A 55 -11.63 -7.95 17.44
N ILE A 56 -10.88 -8.79 18.14
CA ILE A 56 -9.59 -9.29 17.69
C ILE A 56 -9.75 -10.05 16.36
N THR A 57 -10.73 -10.94 16.26
CA THR A 57 -11.01 -11.69 15.03
C THR A 57 -11.38 -10.74 13.88
N PHE A 58 -12.15 -9.69 14.16
CA PHE A 58 -12.52 -8.67 13.19
C PHE A 58 -11.30 -7.86 12.71
N ILE A 59 -10.38 -7.48 13.62
CA ILE A 59 -9.12 -6.83 13.28
C ILE A 59 -8.27 -7.70 12.35
N ILE A 60 -8.14 -8.99 12.68
CA ILE A 60 -7.43 -9.97 11.86
C ILE A 60 -8.05 -10.03 10.46
N PHE A 61 -9.37 -10.15 10.39
CA PHE A 61 -10.10 -10.18 9.13
C PHE A 61 -9.83 -8.93 8.29
N ILE A 62 -9.84 -7.75 8.91
CA ILE A 62 -9.50 -6.48 8.24
C ILE A 62 -8.07 -6.53 7.69
N VAL A 63 -7.09 -6.96 8.48
CA VAL A 63 -5.68 -7.04 8.03
C VAL A 63 -5.53 -8.05 6.89
N ILE A 64 -6.20 -9.19 6.94
CA ILE A 64 -6.23 -10.18 5.86
C ILE A 64 -6.82 -9.57 4.58
N CYS A 65 -7.93 -8.86 4.68
CA CYS A 65 -8.54 -8.18 3.54
C CYS A 65 -7.58 -7.16 2.92
N PHE A 66 -6.95 -6.31 3.72
CA PHE A 66 -6.00 -5.32 3.22
C PHE A 66 -4.75 -5.97 2.62
N SER A 67 -4.24 -7.03 3.22
CA SER A 67 -3.12 -7.81 2.68
C SER A 67 -3.45 -8.42 1.33
N SER A 68 -4.66 -8.95 1.17
CA SER A 68 -5.13 -9.54 -0.08
C SER A 68 -5.30 -8.49 -1.18
N VAL A 69 -5.87 -7.34 -0.84
CA VAL A 69 -6.00 -6.20 -1.77
C VAL A 69 -4.63 -5.66 -2.19
N MET A 70 -3.70 -5.53 -1.24
CA MET A 70 -2.34 -5.15 -1.51
C MET A 70 -1.67 -6.11 -2.50
N LEU A 71 -1.81 -7.41 -2.26
CA LEU A 71 -1.23 -8.44 -3.13
C LEU A 71 -1.85 -8.39 -4.53
N TYR A 72 -3.15 -8.11 -4.63
CA TYR A 72 -3.83 -7.89 -5.91
C TYR A 72 -3.17 -6.75 -6.71
N PHE A 73 -2.96 -5.58 -6.10
CA PHE A 73 -2.33 -4.44 -6.79
C PHE A 73 -0.87 -4.70 -7.15
N ALA A 74 -0.13 -5.42 -6.30
CA ALA A 74 1.23 -5.83 -6.60
C ALA A 74 1.29 -6.75 -7.81
N ASN A 75 0.40 -7.73 -7.82
CA ASN A 75 0.30 -8.68 -8.90
C ASN A 75 -0.10 -8.00 -10.22
N ASP A 76 -1.09 -7.12 -10.18
CA ASP A 76 -1.50 -6.32 -11.33
C ASP A 76 -0.35 -5.48 -11.90
N ALA A 77 0.42 -4.81 -11.02
CA ALA A 77 1.61 -4.07 -11.45
C ALA A 77 2.71 -4.99 -12.01
N PHE A 78 2.91 -6.18 -11.43
CA PHE A 78 3.85 -7.17 -11.95
C PHE A 78 3.45 -7.67 -13.34
N LEU A 79 2.18 -7.97 -13.57
CA LEU A 79 1.66 -8.39 -14.86
C LEU A 79 1.84 -7.31 -15.93
N GLN A 80 1.61 -6.04 -15.56
CA GLN A 80 1.85 -4.92 -16.48
C GLN A 80 3.31 -4.80 -16.90
N LEU A 81 4.26 -5.03 -15.98
CA LEU A 81 5.69 -5.03 -16.30
C LEU A 81 6.10 -6.21 -17.18
N LYS A 82 5.27 -7.28 -17.21
CA LYS A 82 5.47 -8.47 -18.02
C LYS A 82 4.71 -8.44 -19.35
N SER A 83 3.92 -7.40 -19.62
CA SER A 83 3.08 -7.29 -20.81
C SER A 83 3.85 -7.50 -22.14
N GLU A 84 5.07 -6.94 -22.25
CA GLU A 84 5.93 -7.14 -23.41
C GLU A 84 6.32 -8.62 -23.62
N GLU A 85 6.65 -9.34 -22.54
CA GLU A 85 6.98 -10.76 -22.60
C GLU A 85 5.76 -11.59 -23.04
N LEU A 86 4.58 -11.26 -22.51
CA LEU A 86 3.32 -11.91 -22.84
C LEU A 86 2.93 -11.64 -24.30
N LEU A 87 3.16 -10.41 -24.76
CA LEU A 87 2.94 -10.02 -26.16
C LEU A 87 3.79 -10.88 -27.11
N ILE A 88 5.09 -11.01 -26.85
CA ILE A 88 6.00 -11.83 -27.67
C ILE A 88 5.56 -13.29 -27.69
N MET A 89 5.14 -13.84 -26.54
CA MET A 89 4.62 -15.21 -26.48
C MET A 89 3.31 -15.37 -27.26
N GLY A 90 2.41 -14.40 -27.18
CA GLY A 90 1.16 -14.37 -27.93
C GLY A 90 1.40 -14.31 -29.45
N MET A 91 2.30 -13.41 -29.90
CA MET A 91 2.67 -13.30 -31.32
C MET A 91 3.38 -14.56 -31.85
N SER A 92 4.08 -15.31 -30.99
CA SER A 92 4.69 -16.58 -31.38
C SER A 92 3.70 -17.76 -31.41
N GLY A 93 2.39 -17.51 -31.25
CA GLY A 93 1.33 -18.52 -31.34
C GLY A 93 1.19 -19.42 -30.12
N GLN A 94 1.72 -19.01 -28.97
CA GLN A 94 1.55 -19.77 -27.72
C GLN A 94 0.07 -19.79 -27.29
N SER A 95 -0.38 -20.95 -26.80
CA SER A 95 -1.74 -21.09 -26.30
C SER A 95 -1.95 -20.32 -25.00
N PHE A 96 -3.20 -19.92 -24.71
CA PHE A 96 -3.61 -19.29 -23.45
C PHE A 96 -3.06 -20.03 -22.22
N LEU A 97 -3.18 -21.37 -22.19
CA LEU A 97 -2.69 -22.19 -21.07
C LEU A 97 -1.16 -22.13 -20.94
N ALA A 98 -0.42 -22.04 -22.04
CA ALA A 98 1.04 -21.92 -22.00
C ALA A 98 1.48 -20.57 -21.39
N ILE A 99 0.81 -19.47 -21.78
CA ILE A 99 1.09 -18.12 -21.24
C ILE A 99 0.73 -18.05 -19.76
N THR A 100 -0.43 -18.56 -19.37
CA THR A 100 -0.85 -18.59 -17.95
C THR A 100 0.09 -19.46 -17.11
N SER A 101 0.50 -20.64 -17.61
CA SER A 101 1.46 -21.51 -16.92
C SER A 101 2.84 -20.86 -16.78
N TYR A 102 3.25 -20.04 -17.75
CA TYR A 102 4.49 -19.26 -17.66
C TYR A 102 4.47 -18.26 -16.51
N LEU A 103 3.40 -17.48 -16.36
CA LEU A 103 3.22 -16.54 -15.24
C LEU A 103 3.19 -17.28 -13.92
N TRP A 104 2.42 -18.35 -13.85
CA TRP A 104 2.33 -19.18 -12.65
C TRP A 104 3.69 -19.72 -12.21
N LEU A 105 4.48 -20.24 -13.11
CA LEU A 105 5.84 -20.73 -12.81
C LEU A 105 6.72 -19.61 -12.26
N GLN A 106 6.64 -18.40 -12.79
CA GLN A 106 7.40 -17.26 -12.27
C GLN A 106 7.00 -16.89 -10.83
N ILE A 107 5.71 -16.82 -10.54
CA ILE A 107 5.20 -16.50 -9.20
C ILE A 107 5.59 -17.61 -8.21
N MET A 108 5.45 -18.89 -8.60
CA MET A 108 5.85 -20.01 -7.75
C MET A 108 7.34 -20.01 -7.45
N MET A 109 8.20 -19.72 -8.41
CA MET A 109 9.65 -19.60 -8.19
C MET A 109 9.97 -18.48 -7.20
N LEU A 110 9.31 -17.32 -7.30
CA LEU A 110 9.48 -16.22 -6.36
C LEU A 110 8.97 -16.59 -4.98
N LEU A 111 7.84 -17.26 -4.89
CA LEU A 111 7.25 -17.68 -3.63
C LEU A 111 8.14 -18.72 -2.91
N ILE A 112 8.66 -19.72 -3.63
CA ILE A 112 9.61 -20.71 -3.09
C ILE A 112 10.87 -20.04 -2.55
N ALA A 113 11.33 -18.95 -3.19
CA ALA A 113 12.52 -18.23 -2.73
C ALA A 113 12.24 -17.32 -1.52
N PHE A 114 11.15 -16.56 -1.55
CA PHE A 114 10.88 -15.51 -0.56
C PHE A 114 10.06 -15.97 0.65
N LEU A 115 9.27 -17.04 0.55
CA LEU A 115 8.45 -17.54 1.66
C LEU A 115 9.32 -18.08 2.80
N PRO A 116 10.34 -18.95 2.59
CA PRO A 116 11.20 -19.41 3.70
C PRO A 116 11.99 -18.27 4.34
N LEU A 117 12.49 -17.32 3.52
CA LEU A 117 13.19 -16.14 4.03
C LEU A 117 12.27 -15.27 4.88
N GLY A 118 11.03 -15.07 4.44
CA GLY A 118 10.01 -14.31 5.16
C GLY A 118 9.59 -15.00 6.47
N LEU A 119 9.46 -16.33 6.48
CA LEU A 119 9.16 -17.09 7.70
C LEU A 119 10.30 -16.97 8.73
N CYS A 120 11.57 -17.13 8.31
CA CYS A 120 12.71 -16.99 9.19
C CYS A 120 12.82 -15.57 9.76
N THR A 121 12.75 -14.54 8.92
CA THR A 121 12.85 -13.15 9.38
C THR A 121 11.63 -12.73 10.19
N GLY A 122 10.44 -13.20 9.83
CA GLY A 122 9.20 -12.98 10.57
C GLY A 122 9.26 -13.56 11.98
N TYR A 123 9.83 -14.76 12.12
CA TYR A 123 10.10 -15.37 13.44
C TYR A 123 10.97 -14.46 14.32
N PHE A 124 12.13 -14.01 13.82
CA PHE A 124 13.02 -13.15 14.61
C PHE A 124 12.39 -11.79 14.95
N MET A 125 11.63 -11.21 14.03
CA MET A 125 10.91 -9.95 14.29
C MET A 125 9.80 -10.16 15.32
N ALA A 126 9.06 -11.26 15.26
CA ALA A 126 8.03 -11.58 16.25
C ALA A 126 8.63 -11.80 17.65
N VAL A 127 9.81 -12.47 17.76
CA VAL A 127 10.55 -12.57 19.02
C VAL A 127 10.89 -11.19 19.60
N GLY A 128 11.32 -10.25 18.74
CA GLY A 128 11.61 -8.88 19.17
C GLY A 128 10.35 -8.16 19.67
N ILE A 129 9.23 -8.29 18.99
CA ILE A 129 7.94 -7.72 19.36
C ILE A 129 7.42 -8.33 20.66
N ASN A 130 7.45 -9.66 20.79
CA ASN A 130 7.06 -10.37 22.00
C ASN A 130 7.87 -9.92 23.22
N LYS A 131 9.18 -9.71 23.06
CA LYS A 131 10.02 -9.18 24.13
C LYS A 131 9.53 -7.80 24.60
N VAL A 132 9.21 -6.91 23.67
CA VAL A 132 8.69 -5.57 24.00
C VAL A 132 7.32 -5.68 24.68
N MET A 133 6.41 -6.50 24.13
CA MET A 133 5.08 -6.71 24.70
C MET A 133 5.14 -7.31 26.11
N PHE A 134 5.97 -8.31 26.36
CA PHE A 134 6.12 -8.95 27.67
C PHE A 134 6.66 -7.99 28.71
N ILE A 135 7.58 -7.07 28.31
CA ILE A 135 8.06 -6.01 29.21
C ILE A 135 6.94 -5.03 29.56
N LEU A 136 6.17 -4.58 28.57
CA LEU A 136 5.09 -3.61 28.75
C LEU A 136 3.93 -4.18 29.59
N MET A 137 3.66 -5.47 29.44
CA MET A 137 2.55 -6.16 30.12
C MET A 137 2.99 -6.87 31.40
N HIS A 138 4.28 -6.76 31.80
CA HIS A 138 4.85 -7.47 32.95
C HIS A 138 4.64 -8.99 32.91
N ILE A 139 4.66 -9.60 31.72
CA ILE A 139 4.50 -11.05 31.54
C ILE A 139 5.85 -11.75 31.66
N HIS A 140 5.93 -12.74 32.56
CA HIS A 140 7.10 -13.58 32.74
C HIS A 140 7.03 -14.81 31.86
N ALA A 141 7.26 -14.64 30.55
CA ALA A 141 7.29 -15.75 29.58
C ALA A 141 8.53 -15.63 28.67
N SER A 142 8.91 -16.73 28.03
CA SER A 142 10.00 -16.72 27.07
C SER A 142 9.57 -16.12 25.72
N PRO A 143 10.17 -15.04 25.22
CA PRO A 143 9.81 -14.44 23.95
C PRO A 143 10.15 -15.32 22.73
N PHE A 144 10.99 -16.36 22.92
CA PHE A 144 11.38 -17.31 21.87
C PHE A 144 10.34 -18.39 21.62
N PHE A 145 9.38 -18.55 22.53
CA PHE A 145 8.34 -19.57 22.37
C PHE A 145 7.26 -19.05 21.41
N GLN A 146 7.22 -19.63 20.22
CA GLN A 146 6.15 -19.40 19.24
C GLN A 146 5.48 -20.75 18.94
N PRO A 147 4.18 -20.84 19.12
CA PRO A 147 3.45 -22.08 18.84
C PRO A 147 3.49 -22.43 17.35
N LEU A 148 3.63 -23.73 17.04
CA LEU A 148 3.68 -24.22 15.65
C LEU A 148 2.46 -23.81 14.83
N HIS A 149 1.30 -23.69 15.45
CA HIS A 149 0.05 -23.31 14.77
C HIS A 149 0.11 -21.88 14.19
N CYS A 150 0.95 -20.96 14.70
CA CYS A 150 1.15 -19.64 14.11
C CYS A 150 1.72 -19.74 12.70
N PHE A 151 2.68 -20.64 12.49
CA PHE A 151 3.25 -20.91 11.18
C PHE A 151 2.27 -21.65 10.27
N LEU A 152 1.47 -22.56 10.83
CA LEU A 152 0.40 -23.25 10.09
C LEU A 152 -0.67 -22.29 9.58
N TYR A 153 -1.12 -21.33 10.39
CA TYR A 153 -2.08 -20.31 9.94
C TYR A 153 -1.51 -19.42 8.84
N THR A 154 -0.22 -19.03 8.95
CA THR A 154 0.46 -18.31 7.88
C THR A 154 0.52 -19.14 6.60
N GLY A 155 0.86 -20.43 6.69
CA GLY A 155 0.89 -21.35 5.55
C GLY A 155 -0.50 -21.51 4.92
N LEU A 156 -1.54 -21.67 5.72
CA LEU A 156 -2.92 -21.78 5.26
C LEU A 156 -3.41 -20.50 4.56
N PHE A 157 -3.03 -19.32 5.07
CA PHE A 157 -3.31 -18.04 4.43
C PHE A 157 -2.73 -17.98 3.00
N PHE A 158 -1.46 -18.36 2.83
CA PHE A 158 -0.83 -18.40 1.51
C PHE A 158 -1.42 -19.49 0.62
N LEU A 159 -1.82 -20.62 1.18
CA LEU A 159 -2.47 -21.70 0.43
C LEU A 159 -3.80 -21.23 -0.18
N VAL A 160 -4.55 -20.35 0.49
CA VAL A 160 -5.77 -19.74 -0.04
C VAL A 160 -5.46 -18.63 -1.04
N LEU A 161 -4.45 -17.80 -0.76
CA LEU A 161 -4.10 -16.66 -1.63
C LEU A 161 -3.52 -17.08 -2.99
N ILE A 162 -2.72 -18.13 -3.04
CA ILE A 162 -2.08 -18.59 -4.29
C ILE A 162 -3.10 -18.87 -5.38
N PRO A 163 -4.13 -19.70 -5.19
CA PRO A 163 -5.17 -19.93 -6.20
C PRO A 163 -5.86 -18.66 -6.66
N VAL A 164 -6.09 -17.70 -5.74
CA VAL A 164 -6.71 -16.40 -6.09
C VAL A 164 -5.81 -15.62 -7.05
N ILE A 165 -4.50 -15.55 -6.78
CA ILE A 165 -3.54 -14.89 -7.68
C ILE A 165 -3.56 -15.55 -9.06
N LEU A 166 -3.55 -16.89 -9.11
CA LEU A 166 -3.56 -17.65 -10.36
C LEU A 166 -4.81 -17.38 -11.19
N LEU A 167 -5.97 -17.26 -10.53
CA LEU A 167 -7.22 -16.88 -11.20
C LEU A 167 -7.17 -15.45 -11.75
N ILE A 168 -6.55 -14.53 -11.02
CA ILE A 168 -6.35 -13.14 -11.48
C ILE A 168 -5.44 -13.11 -12.69
N ASP A 169 -4.33 -13.86 -12.69
CA ASP A 169 -3.39 -13.96 -13.80
C ASP A 169 -4.06 -14.55 -15.05
N ALA A 170 -4.80 -15.63 -14.88
CA ALA A 170 -5.58 -16.22 -15.97
C ALA A 170 -6.61 -15.22 -16.52
N GLY A 171 -7.30 -14.50 -15.64
CA GLY A 171 -8.24 -13.45 -16.03
C GLY A 171 -7.56 -12.28 -16.77
N PHE A 172 -6.35 -11.92 -16.38
CA PHE A 172 -5.57 -10.89 -17.07
C PHE A 172 -5.22 -11.34 -18.51
N VAL A 173 -4.63 -12.52 -18.66
CA VAL A 173 -4.28 -13.08 -19.99
C VAL A 173 -5.52 -13.26 -20.86
N TYR A 174 -6.66 -13.66 -20.30
CA TYR A 174 -7.91 -13.82 -21.03
C TYR A 174 -8.50 -12.51 -21.58
N ARG A 175 -8.40 -11.43 -20.76
CA ARG A 175 -9.00 -10.13 -21.11
C ARG A 175 -8.17 -9.30 -22.09
N HIS A 176 -6.85 -9.51 -22.11
CA HIS A 176 -5.94 -8.71 -22.95
C HIS A 176 -5.58 -9.48 -24.21
N ASN A 177 -6.29 -9.19 -25.31
CA ASN A 177 -5.89 -9.62 -26.62
C ASN A 177 -4.55 -8.98 -27.04
N ILE A 178 -3.84 -9.59 -27.99
CA ILE A 178 -2.54 -9.11 -28.48
C ILE A 178 -2.61 -7.63 -28.90
N ALA A 179 -3.73 -7.21 -29.51
CA ALA A 179 -3.97 -5.81 -29.89
C ALA A 179 -4.09 -4.87 -28.69
N ASP A 180 -4.72 -5.31 -27.60
CA ASP A 180 -4.91 -4.52 -26.37
C ASP A 180 -3.58 -4.35 -25.62
N LEU A 181 -2.69 -5.36 -25.65
CA LEU A 181 -1.35 -5.28 -25.05
C LEU A 181 -0.44 -4.27 -25.80
N LEU A 182 -0.66 -4.06 -27.08
CA LEU A 182 0.03 -3.05 -27.89
C LEU A 182 -0.45 -1.62 -27.61
N HIS A 183 -1.71 -1.47 -27.24
CA HIS A 183 -2.37 -0.16 -27.02
C HIS A 183 -2.64 0.16 -25.54
N GLU A 184 -1.95 -0.50 -24.62
CA GLU A 184 -2.21 -0.42 -23.17
C GLU A 184 -2.21 1.02 -22.58
N ASP A 185 -1.56 1.97 -23.24
CA ASP A 185 -1.52 3.36 -22.81
C ASP A 185 -2.86 4.12 -22.99
N HIS A 186 -3.76 3.67 -23.83
CA HIS A 186 -5.02 4.37 -24.14
C HIS A 186 -6.29 3.75 -23.52
N ILE A 187 -6.31 2.45 -23.22
CA ILE A 187 -7.55 1.73 -22.88
C ILE A 187 -7.88 1.74 -21.39
N ARG A 188 -6.91 2.01 -20.51
CA ARG A 188 -7.07 1.84 -19.06
C ARG A 188 -7.61 3.05 -18.29
N ASN A 189 -8.16 4.05 -18.97
CA ASN A 189 -8.83 5.18 -18.30
C ASN A 189 -10.26 4.85 -17.80
N ASP A 190 -10.84 3.74 -18.22
CA ASP A 190 -12.24 3.38 -17.96
C ASP A 190 -12.44 2.15 -17.07
N SER A 191 -11.52 1.81 -16.16
CA SER A 191 -11.90 0.86 -15.10
C SER A 191 -13.00 1.50 -14.24
N ASN A 192 -14.23 1.15 -14.56
CA ASN A 192 -15.44 1.46 -13.82
C ASN A 192 -15.41 0.84 -12.44
N VAL A 193 -14.60 1.41 -11.56
CA VAL A 193 -14.79 1.17 -10.14
C VAL A 193 -16.02 1.95 -9.73
N VAL A 194 -16.87 1.32 -8.96
CA VAL A 194 -18.04 1.89 -8.30
C VAL A 194 -17.58 2.98 -7.28
N MET A 195 -16.89 4.01 -7.77
CA MET A 195 -16.88 5.28 -7.07
C MET A 195 -18.19 5.97 -7.47
N LEU A 196 -19.00 6.26 -6.47
CA LEU A 196 -20.15 7.13 -6.61
C LEU A 196 -19.78 8.30 -7.53
N HIS A 197 -20.52 8.49 -8.62
CA HIS A 197 -20.28 9.56 -9.61
C HIS A 197 -20.65 10.93 -9.03
N LEU A 198 -20.14 11.23 -7.82
CA LEU A 198 -20.35 12.49 -7.14
C LEU A 198 -19.45 13.57 -7.77
N PRO A 199 -19.92 14.80 -7.89
CA PRO A 199 -19.08 15.93 -8.29
C PRO A 199 -17.97 16.18 -7.27
N SER A 200 -16.85 16.78 -7.70
CA SER A 200 -15.70 17.05 -6.82
C SER A 200 -16.05 17.88 -5.58
N SER A 201 -17.03 18.78 -5.71
CA SER A 201 -17.54 19.59 -4.59
C SER A 201 -18.24 18.76 -3.50
N ALA A 202 -18.89 17.67 -3.86
CA ALA A 202 -19.57 16.80 -2.90
C ALA A 202 -18.58 16.18 -1.88
N TYR A 203 -17.38 15.82 -2.31
CA TYR A 203 -16.36 15.29 -1.39
C TYR A 203 -15.83 16.32 -0.40
N ILE A 204 -15.80 17.60 -0.79
CA ILE A 204 -15.48 18.70 0.14
C ILE A 204 -16.60 18.83 1.19
N ILE A 205 -17.87 18.76 0.77
CA ILE A 205 -19.01 18.82 1.68
C ILE A 205 -18.99 17.62 2.65
N ILE A 206 -18.75 16.41 2.16
CA ILE A 206 -18.63 15.20 2.99
C ILE A 206 -17.49 15.36 3.99
N ALA A 207 -16.35 15.90 3.55
CA ALA A 207 -15.18 16.14 4.39
C ALA A 207 -15.50 17.15 5.52
N LEU A 208 -16.18 18.26 5.19
CA LEU A 208 -16.62 19.26 6.18
C LEU A 208 -17.68 18.70 7.13
N LEU A 209 -18.62 17.91 6.60
CA LEU A 209 -19.63 17.23 7.42
C LEU A 209 -19.00 16.33 8.48
N ALA A 210 -17.97 15.56 8.13
CA ALA A 210 -17.25 14.73 9.10
C ALA A 210 -16.66 15.56 10.24
N ILE A 211 -16.06 16.70 9.92
CA ILE A 211 -15.49 17.62 10.95
C ILE A 211 -16.60 18.13 11.88
N VAL A 212 -17.74 18.56 11.31
CA VAL A 212 -18.88 19.02 12.11
C VAL A 212 -19.40 17.88 13.01
N MET A 213 -19.49 16.65 12.48
CA MET A 213 -19.90 15.49 13.27
C MET A 213 -18.95 15.20 14.43
N PHE A 214 -17.63 15.30 14.25
CA PHE A 214 -16.67 15.16 15.35
C PHE A 214 -16.86 16.18 16.46
N LEU A 215 -17.29 17.39 16.13
CA LEU A 215 -17.49 18.49 17.10
C LEU A 215 -18.86 18.43 17.79
N THR A 216 -19.88 17.85 17.15
CA THR A 216 -21.27 17.85 17.65
C THR A 216 -21.69 16.56 18.32
N VAL A 217 -21.05 15.43 17.99
CA VAL A 217 -21.38 14.13 18.61
C VAL A 217 -20.93 14.14 20.09
N PRO A 218 -21.76 13.67 21.04
CA PRO A 218 -21.38 13.52 22.43
C PRO A 218 -20.10 12.68 22.56
N VAL A 219 -19.26 13.01 23.54
CA VAL A 219 -17.92 12.40 23.75
C VAL A 219 -18.08 10.96 24.24
N ASP A 220 -18.35 10.10 23.31
CA ASP A 220 -18.46 8.64 23.50
C ASP A 220 -17.70 8.01 22.33
N ILE A 221 -16.67 7.21 22.65
CA ILE A 221 -15.74 6.68 21.65
C ILE A 221 -16.45 5.86 20.60
N ASP A 222 -17.43 5.06 21.00
CA ASP A 222 -18.19 4.19 20.07
C ASP A 222 -18.99 4.99 19.03
N ARG A 223 -19.46 6.17 19.40
CA ARG A 223 -20.21 7.07 18.50
C ARG A 223 -19.34 7.73 17.43
N TYR A 224 -18.03 7.76 17.62
CA TYR A 224 -17.09 8.30 16.62
C TYR A 224 -16.91 7.39 15.40
N ALA A 225 -17.42 6.16 15.40
CA ALA A 225 -17.37 5.26 14.24
C ALA A 225 -17.98 5.92 12.98
N MET A 226 -19.15 6.55 13.10
CA MET A 226 -19.81 7.24 11.98
C MET A 226 -19.02 8.44 11.43
N PRO A 227 -18.58 9.41 12.25
CA PRO A 227 -17.69 10.48 11.81
C PRO A 227 -16.40 9.97 11.15
N CYS A 228 -15.80 8.90 11.68
CA CYS A 228 -14.62 8.26 11.09
C CYS A 228 -14.90 7.71 9.69
N MET A 229 -16.02 6.99 9.49
CA MET A 229 -16.41 6.48 8.17
C MET A 229 -16.63 7.61 7.16
N VAL A 230 -17.37 8.66 7.55
CA VAL A 230 -17.62 9.82 6.70
C VAL A 230 -16.32 10.56 6.38
N GLY A 231 -15.42 10.73 7.38
CA GLY A 231 -14.09 11.32 7.20
C GLY A 231 -13.20 10.51 6.28
N ALA A 232 -13.24 9.18 6.36
CA ALA A 232 -12.50 8.29 5.48
C ALA A 232 -12.94 8.42 4.01
N ILE A 233 -14.26 8.46 3.77
CA ILE A 233 -14.82 8.65 2.42
C ILE A 233 -14.49 10.05 1.91
N GLY A 234 -14.62 11.09 2.76
CA GLY A 234 -14.32 12.47 2.41
C GLY A 234 -12.83 12.65 2.03
N SER A 235 -11.91 12.17 2.85
CA SER A 235 -10.46 12.27 2.61
C SER A 235 -10.04 11.50 1.34
N ALA A 236 -10.56 10.29 1.14
CA ALA A 236 -10.32 9.50 -0.05
C ALA A 236 -10.82 10.20 -1.32
N GLY A 237 -12.06 10.70 -1.31
CA GLY A 237 -12.63 11.42 -2.44
C GLY A 237 -11.91 12.74 -2.76
N MET A 238 -11.43 13.45 -1.75
CA MET A 238 -10.63 14.66 -1.94
C MET A 238 -9.29 14.32 -2.62
N LEU A 239 -8.55 13.28 -2.16
CA LEU A 239 -7.28 12.87 -2.75
C LEU A 239 -7.43 12.39 -4.19
N VAL A 240 -8.47 11.61 -4.47
CA VAL A 240 -8.64 10.94 -5.76
C VAL A 240 -9.27 11.83 -6.83
N LYS A 241 -10.18 12.71 -6.45
CA LYS A 241 -11.00 13.47 -7.43
C LYS A 241 -10.82 14.97 -7.32
N THR A 242 -10.91 15.52 -6.11
CA THR A 242 -10.88 16.98 -5.91
C THR A 242 -9.50 17.57 -6.15
N ILE A 243 -8.46 17.00 -5.53
CA ILE A 243 -7.07 17.50 -5.67
C ILE A 243 -6.57 17.37 -7.11
N PRO A 244 -6.68 16.23 -7.81
CA PRO A 244 -6.26 16.14 -9.21
C PRO A 244 -6.99 17.12 -10.14
N HIS A 245 -8.27 17.37 -9.88
CA HIS A 245 -9.03 18.36 -10.64
C HIS A 245 -8.51 19.79 -10.39
N PHE A 246 -8.27 20.12 -9.13
CA PHE A 246 -7.70 21.42 -8.73
C PHE A 246 -6.28 21.63 -9.28
N LEU A 247 -5.42 20.61 -9.16
CA LEU A 247 -4.06 20.65 -9.72
C LEU A 247 -4.09 20.90 -11.23
N LYS A 248 -4.93 20.18 -11.97
CA LYS A 248 -5.06 20.37 -13.42
C LYS A 248 -5.50 21.79 -13.79
N LYS A 249 -6.42 22.37 -13.03
CA LYS A 249 -6.89 23.76 -13.24
C LYS A 249 -5.77 24.76 -12.91
N GLN A 250 -5.03 24.55 -11.83
CA GLN A 250 -3.99 25.46 -11.38
C GLN A 250 -2.73 25.40 -12.26
N THR A 251 -2.37 24.21 -12.80
CA THR A 251 -1.29 24.07 -13.78
C THR A 251 -1.57 24.85 -15.05
N SER A 252 -2.81 24.90 -15.50
CA SER A 252 -3.18 25.65 -16.72
C SER A 252 -3.26 27.17 -16.54
N LEU A 253 -3.40 27.68 -15.30
CA LEU A 253 -3.63 29.11 -15.04
C LEU A 253 -2.42 29.83 -14.45
N HIS A 254 -1.68 29.22 -13.52
CA HIS A 254 -0.70 29.94 -12.68
C HIS A 254 0.71 29.34 -12.67
N LEU A 255 0.91 28.12 -13.16
CA LEU A 255 2.19 27.42 -13.08
C LEU A 255 2.99 27.42 -14.40
N ILE A 256 2.50 28.13 -15.44
CA ILE A 256 3.13 28.17 -16.77
C ILE A 256 4.56 28.70 -16.68
N ASP A 257 4.81 29.69 -15.82
CA ASP A 257 6.12 30.34 -15.67
C ASP A 257 7.11 29.47 -14.87
N ASN A 258 6.62 28.52 -14.06
CA ASN A 258 7.50 27.65 -13.27
C ASN A 258 7.53 26.23 -13.84
N LYS A 259 8.48 25.97 -14.74
CA LYS A 259 8.67 24.69 -15.45
C LYS A 259 8.73 23.48 -14.52
N ILE A 260 9.39 23.61 -13.35
CA ILE A 260 9.54 22.51 -12.37
C ILE A 260 8.21 22.19 -11.71
N ALA A 261 7.49 23.22 -11.24
CA ALA A 261 6.19 23.04 -10.59
C ALA A 261 5.14 22.51 -11.57
N LEU A 262 5.14 22.97 -12.83
CA LEU A 262 4.23 22.51 -13.88
C LEU A 262 4.34 20.99 -14.08
N VAL A 263 5.54 20.47 -14.27
CA VAL A 263 5.79 19.05 -14.53
C VAL A 263 5.52 18.22 -13.27
N SER A 264 5.99 18.66 -12.09
CA SER A 264 5.79 17.91 -10.85
C SER A 264 4.32 17.79 -10.46
N MET A 265 3.50 18.85 -10.63
CA MET A 265 2.07 18.82 -10.34
C MET A 265 1.28 18.02 -11.38
N SER A 266 1.70 18.05 -12.64
CA SER A 266 1.13 17.19 -13.69
C SER A 266 1.35 15.71 -13.36
N PHE A 267 2.58 15.33 -13.01
CA PHE A 267 2.92 13.97 -12.61
C PHE A 267 2.19 13.55 -11.33
N LEU A 268 2.10 14.43 -10.34
CA LEU A 268 1.32 14.19 -9.12
C LEU A 268 -0.15 13.91 -9.43
N SER A 269 -0.78 14.72 -10.30
CA SER A 269 -2.16 14.52 -10.71
C SER A 269 -2.38 13.15 -11.38
N GLU A 270 -1.42 12.69 -12.18
CA GLU A 270 -1.45 11.38 -12.81
C GLU A 270 -1.34 10.25 -11.77
N VAL A 271 -0.38 10.35 -10.82
CA VAL A 271 -0.20 9.36 -9.74
C VAL A 271 -1.47 9.24 -8.90
N LEU A 272 -2.04 10.35 -8.46
CA LEU A 272 -3.26 10.35 -7.65
C LEU A 272 -4.43 9.65 -8.36
N LYS A 273 -4.57 9.82 -9.68
CA LYS A 273 -5.60 9.15 -10.47
C LYS A 273 -5.35 7.64 -10.61
N LYS A 274 -4.10 7.25 -10.88
CA LYS A 274 -3.72 5.83 -11.03
C LYS A 274 -3.75 5.07 -9.70
N ALA A 275 -3.38 5.75 -8.61
CA ALA A 275 -3.36 5.20 -7.25
C ALA A 275 -4.73 5.21 -6.55
N LYS A 276 -5.81 5.63 -7.22
CA LYS A 276 -7.14 5.89 -6.61
C LYS A 276 -7.61 4.80 -5.65
N HIS A 277 -7.46 3.53 -6.01
CA HIS A 277 -7.90 2.39 -5.19
C HIS A 277 -7.08 2.24 -3.90
N ILE A 278 -5.74 2.27 -4.05
CA ILE A 278 -4.83 2.11 -2.90
C ILE A 278 -4.99 3.32 -1.96
N ILE A 279 -5.14 4.53 -2.50
CA ILE A 279 -5.40 5.75 -1.71
C ILE A 279 -6.71 5.62 -0.91
N THR A 280 -7.79 5.16 -1.56
CA THR A 280 -9.07 4.99 -0.88
C THR A 280 -8.97 3.99 0.26
N ILE A 281 -8.33 2.84 0.03
CA ILE A 281 -8.12 1.81 1.03
C ILE A 281 -7.24 2.33 2.16
N TYR A 282 -6.16 3.08 1.82
CA TYR A 282 -5.28 3.69 2.81
C TYR A 282 -6.03 4.65 3.75
N CYS A 283 -6.86 5.55 3.20
CA CYS A 283 -7.64 6.50 4.00
C CYS A 283 -8.62 5.78 4.93
N ILE A 284 -9.34 4.77 4.41
CA ILE A 284 -10.29 3.97 5.20
C ILE A 284 -9.54 3.21 6.30
N ALA A 285 -8.48 2.48 5.94
CA ALA A 285 -7.70 1.72 6.88
C ALA A 285 -7.14 2.58 8.00
N THR A 286 -6.51 3.71 7.65
CA THR A 286 -5.85 4.60 8.62
C THR A 286 -6.84 5.17 9.63
N ILE A 287 -7.97 5.72 9.19
CA ILE A 287 -8.93 6.35 10.08
C ILE A 287 -9.68 5.32 10.92
N MET A 288 -10.13 4.21 10.30
CA MET A 288 -10.90 3.19 10.99
C MET A 288 -10.06 2.40 12.00
N MET A 289 -8.82 2.05 11.66
CA MET A 289 -7.94 1.31 12.57
C MET A 289 -7.51 2.16 13.78
N ILE A 290 -7.31 3.47 13.60
CA ILE A 290 -7.03 4.36 14.76
C ILE A 290 -8.27 4.48 15.64
N HIS A 291 -9.47 4.57 15.06
CA HIS A 291 -10.70 4.52 15.86
C HIS A 291 -10.81 3.22 16.67
N MET A 292 -10.49 2.06 16.07
CA MET A 292 -10.46 0.77 16.77
C MET A 292 -9.47 0.76 17.94
N ILE A 293 -8.26 1.32 17.76
CA ILE A 293 -7.29 1.44 18.87
C ILE A 293 -7.87 2.28 20.03
N MET A 294 -8.66 3.32 19.71
CA MET A 294 -9.32 4.14 20.71
C MET A 294 -10.43 3.41 21.45
N THR A 295 -11.24 2.62 20.73
CA THR A 295 -12.32 1.83 21.32
C THR A 295 -11.79 0.77 22.29
N LEU A 296 -10.61 0.19 21.98
CA LEU A 296 -9.97 -0.85 22.78
C LEU A 296 -8.98 -0.33 23.85
N LYS A 297 -8.97 0.98 24.13
CA LYS A 297 -7.97 1.61 25.04
C LYS A 297 -8.00 1.09 26.48
N ASP A 298 -9.16 0.65 26.95
CA ASP A 298 -9.37 0.20 28.33
C ASP A 298 -8.81 -1.21 28.58
N ASP A 299 -8.61 -2.00 27.52
CA ASP A 299 -7.89 -3.28 27.59
C ASP A 299 -6.49 -3.15 26.96
N PRO A 300 -5.42 -3.25 27.78
CA PRO A 300 -4.05 -3.06 27.29
C PRO A 300 -3.63 -4.12 26.28
N VAL A 301 -4.15 -5.36 26.35
CA VAL A 301 -3.82 -6.44 25.42
C VAL A 301 -4.46 -6.17 24.05
N GLU A 302 -5.77 -5.90 24.05
CA GLU A 302 -6.52 -5.65 22.82
C GLU A 302 -6.04 -4.38 22.11
N SER A 303 -5.76 -3.32 22.88
CA SER A 303 -5.19 -2.08 22.36
C SER A 303 -3.82 -2.28 21.71
N LEU A 304 -2.94 -3.11 22.29
CA LEU A 304 -1.65 -3.47 21.71
C LEU A 304 -1.80 -4.30 20.44
N VAL A 305 -2.71 -5.27 20.40
CA VAL A 305 -3.01 -6.06 19.21
C VAL A 305 -3.50 -5.16 18.07
N ALA A 306 -4.43 -4.26 18.36
CA ALA A 306 -4.95 -3.28 17.40
C ALA A 306 -3.85 -2.35 16.88
N ALA A 307 -2.97 -1.86 17.75
CA ALA A 307 -1.83 -1.01 17.38
C ALA A 307 -0.85 -1.76 16.45
N HIS A 308 -0.52 -3.02 16.73
CA HIS A 308 0.32 -3.85 15.86
C HIS A 308 -0.33 -4.09 14.51
N ALA A 309 -1.62 -4.44 14.49
CA ALA A 309 -2.38 -4.61 13.26
C ALA A 309 -2.38 -3.34 12.41
N TYR A 310 -2.49 -2.17 13.05
CA TYR A 310 -2.42 -0.87 12.38
C TYR A 310 -1.03 -0.60 11.78
N ILE A 311 0.05 -0.81 12.55
CA ILE A 311 1.43 -0.64 12.05
C ILE A 311 1.66 -1.53 10.83
N ILE A 312 1.28 -2.80 10.93
CA ILE A 312 1.39 -3.77 9.84
C ILE A 312 0.63 -3.29 8.61
N THR A 313 -0.63 -2.92 8.75
CA THR A 313 -1.48 -2.46 7.65
C THR A 313 -0.92 -1.19 7.00
N SER A 314 -0.48 -0.22 7.81
CA SER A 314 0.13 1.02 7.33
C SER A 314 1.43 0.77 6.57
N LEU A 315 2.30 -0.13 7.04
CA LEU A 315 3.51 -0.54 6.35
C LEU A 315 3.19 -1.22 5.01
N LEU A 316 2.28 -2.18 5.00
CA LEU A 316 1.89 -2.91 3.79
C LEU A 316 1.34 -1.96 2.72
N LEU A 317 0.43 -1.07 3.10
CA LEU A 317 -0.14 -0.10 2.17
C LEU A 317 0.92 0.91 1.67
N SER A 318 1.84 1.33 2.54
CA SER A 318 2.95 2.22 2.16
C SER A 318 3.92 1.55 1.18
N VAL A 319 4.22 0.26 1.37
CA VAL A 319 5.01 -0.56 0.42
C VAL A 319 4.28 -0.69 -0.91
N SER A 320 2.96 -0.87 -0.91
CA SER A 320 2.14 -0.92 -2.13
C SER A 320 2.23 0.38 -2.93
N MET A 321 2.17 1.53 -2.24
CA MET A 321 2.35 2.84 -2.87
C MET A 321 3.73 3.00 -3.49
N MET A 322 4.78 2.57 -2.80
CA MET A 322 6.14 2.57 -3.34
C MET A 322 6.25 1.72 -4.60
N TYR A 323 5.62 0.53 -4.61
CA TYR A 323 5.63 -0.37 -5.74
C TYR A 323 4.87 0.20 -6.95
N LEU A 324 3.71 0.82 -6.70
CA LEU A 324 2.96 1.52 -7.74
C LEU A 324 3.77 2.67 -8.35
N TYR A 325 4.46 3.45 -7.54
CA TYR A 325 5.39 4.49 -8.03
C TYR A 325 6.46 3.91 -8.95
N ARG A 326 7.06 2.80 -8.56
CA ARG A 326 8.08 2.13 -9.37
C ARG A 326 7.54 1.68 -10.73
N SER A 327 6.34 1.10 -10.77
CA SER A 327 5.67 0.74 -12.03
C SER A 327 5.43 1.95 -12.93
N MET A 328 5.04 3.09 -12.34
CA MET A 328 4.79 4.33 -13.09
C MET A 328 6.07 4.95 -13.67
N ILE A 329 7.19 4.90 -12.94
CA ILE A 329 8.48 5.42 -13.40
C ILE A 329 8.88 4.75 -14.71
N LEU A 330 8.77 3.41 -14.77
CA LEU A 330 9.12 2.65 -15.95
C LEU A 330 8.25 3.03 -17.16
N LYS A 331 6.95 3.31 -16.94
CA LYS A 331 6.05 3.78 -18.00
C LYS A 331 6.34 5.21 -18.48
N ARG A 332 6.92 6.06 -17.62
CA ARG A 332 7.25 7.45 -17.92
C ARG A 332 8.61 7.66 -18.59
N LYS A 333 9.33 6.58 -18.88
CA LYS A 333 10.67 6.66 -19.50
C LYS A 333 10.69 7.56 -20.72
N MET A 334 9.79 7.35 -21.66
CA MET A 334 9.72 8.16 -22.90
C MET A 334 9.38 9.63 -22.62
N ALA A 335 8.48 9.90 -21.68
CA ALA A 335 8.13 11.27 -21.30
C ALA A 335 9.33 12.02 -20.69
N ILE A 336 10.14 11.32 -19.87
CA ILE A 336 11.35 11.86 -19.24
C ILE A 336 12.42 12.16 -20.31
N ILE A 337 12.65 11.24 -21.26
CA ILE A 337 13.57 11.44 -22.39
C ILE A 337 13.13 12.63 -23.23
N ASN A 338 11.84 12.74 -23.56
CA ASN A 338 11.32 13.86 -24.33
C ASN A 338 11.50 15.21 -23.61
N LEU A 339 11.26 15.25 -22.28
CA LEU A 339 11.52 16.45 -21.48
C LEU A 339 13.02 16.83 -21.49
N TYR A 340 13.92 15.83 -21.44
CA TYR A 340 15.36 16.06 -21.54
C TYR A 340 15.73 16.67 -22.92
N LYS A 341 15.16 16.14 -24.01
CA LYS A 341 15.34 16.70 -25.37
C LYS A 341 14.82 18.13 -25.51
N VAL A 342 13.80 18.51 -24.77
CA VAL A 342 13.27 19.91 -24.71
C VAL A 342 14.14 20.83 -23.85
N GLY A 343 15.19 20.30 -23.19
CA GLY A 343 16.20 21.10 -22.48
C GLY A 343 16.07 21.13 -20.96
N TYR A 344 15.37 20.16 -20.36
CA TYR A 344 15.39 19.99 -18.90
C TYR A 344 16.73 19.40 -18.44
N MET A 345 17.35 20.02 -17.45
CA MET A 345 18.62 19.57 -16.86
C MET A 345 18.41 18.50 -15.77
N LEU A 346 19.41 17.65 -15.53
CA LEU A 346 19.39 16.61 -14.50
C LEU A 346 19.00 17.12 -13.10
N ASP A 347 19.50 18.33 -12.73
CA ASP A 347 19.17 18.92 -11.44
C ASP A 347 17.72 19.39 -11.33
N GLN A 348 17.10 19.75 -12.45
CA GLN A 348 15.67 20.07 -12.50
C GLN A 348 14.83 18.79 -12.32
N PHE A 349 15.22 17.67 -12.93
CA PHE A 349 14.56 16.37 -12.69
C PHE A 349 14.64 15.95 -11.23
N LYS A 350 15.78 16.10 -10.56
CA LYS A 350 15.90 15.81 -9.11
C LYS A 350 14.92 16.63 -8.26
N LYS A 351 14.71 17.91 -8.62
CA LYS A 351 13.74 18.79 -7.95
C LYS A 351 12.30 18.38 -8.25
N ILE A 352 11.97 18.06 -9.50
CA ILE A 352 10.64 17.58 -9.93
C ILE A 352 10.26 16.33 -9.13
N ILE A 353 11.14 15.32 -9.10
CA ILE A 353 10.93 14.07 -8.37
C ILE A 353 10.72 14.32 -6.89
N LYS A 354 11.60 15.14 -6.28
CA LYS A 354 11.47 15.45 -4.86
C LYS A 354 10.12 16.10 -4.55
N GLN A 355 9.74 17.09 -5.35
CA GLN A 355 8.48 17.81 -5.16
C GLN A 355 7.26 16.89 -5.37
N GLU A 356 7.26 16.05 -6.41
CA GLU A 356 6.20 15.09 -6.69
C GLU A 356 6.01 14.10 -5.53
N VAL A 357 7.08 13.39 -5.14
CA VAL A 357 7.03 12.35 -4.10
C VAL A 357 6.66 12.95 -2.74
N MET A 358 7.28 14.07 -2.34
CA MET A 358 6.98 14.72 -1.06
C MET A 358 5.55 15.27 -1.03
N SER A 359 5.05 15.82 -2.13
CA SER A 359 3.66 16.28 -2.21
C SER A 359 2.66 15.12 -2.14
N PHE A 360 2.95 13.99 -2.80
CA PHE A 360 2.09 12.82 -2.78
C PHE A 360 1.94 12.24 -1.36
N PHE A 361 3.07 11.90 -0.73
CA PHE A 361 3.05 11.34 0.63
C PHE A 361 2.60 12.38 1.67
N GLY A 362 2.94 13.65 1.47
CA GLY A 362 2.46 14.75 2.30
C GLY A 362 0.93 14.86 2.29
N LEU A 363 0.30 14.81 1.13
CA LEU A 363 -1.16 14.80 0.99
C LEU A 363 -1.79 13.54 1.59
N LEU A 364 -1.14 12.39 1.41
CA LEU A 364 -1.59 11.10 1.93
C LEU A 364 -1.59 11.08 3.48
N ILE A 365 -0.64 11.75 4.12
CA ILE A 365 -0.57 11.89 5.58
C ILE A 365 -1.52 12.98 6.06
N ALA A 366 -1.52 14.15 5.39
CA ALA A 366 -2.20 15.33 5.88
C ALA A 366 -3.73 15.17 5.90
N LEU A 367 -4.34 14.63 4.85
CA LEU A 367 -5.80 14.55 4.75
C LEU A 367 -6.43 13.57 5.75
N PRO A 368 -6.04 12.28 5.83
CA PRO A 368 -6.53 11.41 6.88
C PRO A 368 -6.09 11.89 8.26
N GLY A 369 -4.84 12.37 8.36
CA GLY A 369 -4.26 12.88 9.62
C GLY A 369 -5.05 14.04 10.23
N LEU A 370 -5.66 14.89 9.41
CA LEU A 370 -6.50 16.00 9.88
C LEU A 370 -7.70 15.49 10.70
N TYR A 371 -8.39 14.44 10.23
CA TYR A 371 -9.50 13.84 10.97
C TYR A 371 -9.03 13.17 12.26
N ILE A 372 -7.90 12.46 12.17
CA ILE A 372 -7.28 11.81 13.33
C ILE A 372 -6.90 12.84 14.39
N ILE A 373 -6.29 13.95 13.99
CA ILE A 373 -5.91 15.05 14.91
C ILE A 373 -7.15 15.64 15.56
N ILE A 374 -8.21 15.94 14.82
CA ILE A 374 -9.45 16.49 15.36
C ILE A 374 -10.05 15.53 16.39
N MET A 375 -10.16 14.24 16.05
CA MET A 375 -10.66 13.21 16.96
C MET A 375 -9.82 13.13 18.26
N LEU A 376 -8.50 13.06 18.11
CA LEU A 376 -7.59 12.99 19.26
C LEU A 376 -7.63 14.24 20.13
N LEU A 377 -7.74 15.43 19.54
CA LEU A 377 -7.87 16.68 20.28
C LEU A 377 -9.18 16.74 21.09
N VAL A 378 -10.30 16.35 20.48
CA VAL A 378 -11.60 16.32 21.19
C VAL A 378 -11.55 15.35 22.36
N LEU A 379 -10.98 14.16 22.19
CA LEU A 379 -10.81 13.18 23.26
C LEU A 379 -9.83 13.63 24.35
N LEU A 380 -8.76 14.35 23.98
CA LEU A 380 -7.79 14.91 24.91
C LEU A 380 -8.42 16.04 25.75
N MET A 381 -9.19 16.96 25.13
CA MET A 381 -9.88 18.05 25.83
C MET A 381 -10.90 17.53 26.85
N ASN A 382 -11.50 16.38 26.59
CA ASN A 382 -12.44 15.73 27.51
C ASN A 382 -11.77 14.76 28.51
N HIS A 383 -10.45 14.79 28.60
CA HIS A 383 -9.67 13.96 29.53
C HIS A 383 -9.87 12.44 29.37
N THR A 384 -10.36 11.98 28.20
CA THR A 384 -10.58 10.56 27.94
C THR A 384 -9.30 9.81 27.57
N ILE A 385 -8.28 10.53 27.07
CA ILE A 385 -6.97 9.98 26.70
C ILE A 385 -5.83 10.86 27.22
N SER A 386 -4.65 10.25 27.41
CA SER A 386 -3.45 10.98 27.85
C SER A 386 -2.69 11.59 26.68
N LEU A 387 -1.94 12.67 26.92
CA LEU A 387 -1.09 13.30 25.91
C LEU A 387 -0.03 12.31 25.34
N SER A 388 0.54 11.46 26.21
CA SER A 388 1.50 10.45 25.79
C SER A 388 0.91 9.46 24.78
N PHE A 389 -0.34 9.04 24.98
CA PHE A 389 -1.05 8.17 24.05
C PHE A 389 -1.27 8.85 22.69
N VAL A 390 -1.67 10.13 22.68
CA VAL A 390 -1.81 10.93 21.45
C VAL A 390 -0.49 10.97 20.68
N MET A 391 0.62 11.22 21.35
CA MET A 391 1.95 11.27 20.70
C MET A 391 2.34 9.93 20.10
N ILE A 392 2.08 8.82 20.78
CA ILE A 392 2.36 7.47 20.26
C ILE A 392 1.55 7.19 18.99
N VAL A 393 0.25 7.45 19.01
CA VAL A 393 -0.63 7.24 17.85
C VAL A 393 -0.19 8.10 16.65
N MET A 394 0.18 9.35 16.89
CA MET A 394 0.68 10.23 15.84
C MET A 394 2.00 9.74 15.23
N VAL A 395 2.93 9.26 16.05
CA VAL A 395 4.19 8.68 15.56
C VAL A 395 3.93 7.43 14.72
N ILE A 396 3.08 6.53 15.18
CA ILE A 396 2.71 5.30 14.46
C ILE A 396 2.05 5.63 13.12
N ASN A 397 1.24 6.70 13.05
CA ASN A 397 0.57 7.11 11.82
C ASN A 397 1.54 7.72 10.79
N ILE A 398 2.47 8.55 11.22
CA ILE A 398 3.34 9.34 10.34
C ILE A 398 4.59 8.55 9.90
N LEU A 399 5.15 7.71 10.77
CA LEU A 399 6.44 7.06 10.55
C LEU A 399 6.48 6.16 9.30
N PRO A 400 5.52 5.21 9.07
CA PRO A 400 5.58 4.32 7.92
C PRO A 400 5.55 5.05 6.56
N PRO A 401 4.60 5.97 6.29
CA PRO A 401 4.57 6.66 5.01
C PRO A 401 5.76 7.61 4.80
N VAL A 402 6.34 8.19 5.85
CA VAL A 402 7.55 9.02 5.75
C VAL A 402 8.76 8.17 5.34
N ILE A 403 8.96 7.01 5.96
CA ILE A 403 10.03 6.07 5.58
C ILE A 403 9.88 5.68 4.11
N MET A 404 8.67 5.33 3.67
CA MET A 404 8.40 4.94 2.29
C MET A 404 8.57 6.09 1.31
N ALA A 405 8.22 7.33 1.71
CA ALA A 405 8.48 8.52 0.90
C ALA A 405 9.98 8.70 0.61
N LEU A 406 10.82 8.54 1.65
CA LEU A 406 12.28 8.65 1.51
C LEU A 406 12.86 7.52 0.63
N MET A 407 12.38 6.29 0.80
CA MET A 407 12.80 5.16 -0.03
C MET A 407 12.36 5.34 -1.48
N THR A 408 11.11 5.75 -1.72
CA THR A 408 10.58 6.03 -3.06
C THR A 408 11.36 7.14 -3.74
N TRP A 409 11.64 8.24 -3.05
CA TRP A 409 12.43 9.35 -3.58
C TRP A 409 13.84 8.92 -3.98
N ARG A 410 14.55 8.15 -3.13
CA ARG A 410 15.90 7.63 -3.44
C ARG A 410 15.87 6.72 -4.66
N TYR A 411 14.93 5.79 -4.70
CA TYR A 411 14.78 4.85 -5.81
C TYR A 411 14.47 5.57 -7.14
N TYR A 412 13.49 6.49 -7.12
CA TYR A 412 13.08 7.25 -8.29
C TYR A 412 14.23 8.08 -8.86
N ARG A 413 14.93 8.78 -7.98
CA ARG A 413 16.12 9.57 -8.36
C ARG A 413 17.19 8.71 -9.05
N GLN A 414 17.49 7.53 -8.50
CA GLN A 414 18.48 6.62 -9.08
C GLN A 414 18.04 6.07 -10.45
N SER A 415 16.79 5.68 -10.58
CA SER A 415 16.24 5.13 -11.82
C SER A 415 16.31 6.13 -12.97
N ILE A 416 15.95 7.40 -12.73
CA ILE A 416 15.99 8.43 -13.77
C ILE A 416 17.43 8.75 -14.20
N ILE A 417 18.38 8.84 -13.28
CA ILE A 417 19.78 9.11 -13.63
C ILE A 417 20.32 8.01 -14.54
N VAL A 418 20.10 6.74 -14.19
CA VAL A 418 20.54 5.60 -14.99
C VAL A 418 19.91 5.62 -16.39
N GLU A 419 18.62 5.89 -16.49
CA GLU A 419 17.93 5.91 -17.78
C GLU A 419 18.34 7.06 -18.69
N LEU A 420 18.63 8.23 -18.14
CA LEU A 420 19.12 9.35 -18.92
C LEU A 420 20.57 9.11 -19.40
N GLU A 421 21.40 8.44 -18.58
CA GLU A 421 22.77 8.06 -18.98
C GLU A 421 22.77 6.96 -20.06
N GLU A 422 21.83 6.02 -20.03
CA GLU A 422 21.66 5.00 -21.06
C GLU A 422 21.08 5.60 -22.35
N GLY A 423 20.04 6.45 -22.25
CA GLY A 423 19.43 7.10 -23.42
C GLY A 423 20.34 8.08 -24.17
N VAL A 424 21.34 8.64 -23.51
CA VAL A 424 22.38 9.49 -24.14
C VAL A 424 23.47 8.66 -24.83
N LYS A 425 23.66 7.40 -24.45
CA LYS A 425 24.63 6.48 -25.08
C LYS A 425 24.10 5.82 -26.36
N ASP A 426 22.78 5.76 -26.51
CA ASP A 426 22.13 5.16 -27.67
C ASP A 426 21.91 6.18 -28.82
N GLU A 427 22.26 7.45 -28.65
CA GLU A 427 22.36 8.51 -29.68
C GLU A 427 23.83 8.82 -30.03
#